data_e8c43e2edc6e6a9424aabe8b8772f404
#
_entry.id   e8c43e2edc6e6a9424aabe8b8772f404
#
_cell.length_a   1.000
_cell.length_b   1.000
_cell.length_c   1.000
_cell.angle_alpha   90.00
_cell.angle_beta   90.00
_cell.angle_gamma   90.00
#
_symmetry.space_group_name_H-M   'P 1'
#
loop_
_entity.id
_entity.type
_entity.pdbx_description
1 polymer ?
#
loop_
_entity_poly.entity_id
_entity_poly.type
_entity_poly.pdbx_seq_one_letter_code
_entity_poly.pdbx_strand_id
1 'polypeptide(L)'
;MKHIIICIFLLTLCPLVTLQADDLTQTVSIVPCPVQMVSGTGHFRFSGGTTLVVENAEQAKVVRNFINLFTKAAGFTPVLKTGKMKGDVRFVTDKSLKSEAYRLDIIPEQITVRASDVKGFFYALQTIRQLLPPDIENHHTVNALWTVPCLSIQDEPRFGYRGLMLDVSRFFLPKEYVLRIIDCMAMLKVNKLHFHLVDDNGWRLEIKKYPRLTEVGAWRVDHTDVPFHSRRNPLPGLPSVAFIPRRI
;
A
#
# COMPACT_ATOMS: atom_id res chain seq x y z
N MET A 1 84.69 -2.79 -19.06
CA MET A 1 83.84 -1.67 -18.61
C MET A 1 82.40 -2.16 -18.65
N LYS A 2 81.79 -2.46 -17.46
CA LYS A 2 80.42 -2.99 -17.36
C LYS A 2 79.55 -1.89 -16.75
N HIS A 3 78.59 -1.38 -17.51
CA HIS A 3 77.63 -0.42 -17.03
C HIS A 3 76.47 -1.16 -16.39
N ILE A 4 76.32 -1.01 -15.09
CA ILE A 4 75.16 -1.48 -14.33
C ILE A 4 74.08 -0.40 -14.41
N ILE A 5 72.96 -0.71 -15.08
CA ILE A 5 71.76 0.13 -15.10
C ILE A 5 70.91 -0.25 -13.90
N ILE A 6 70.79 0.65 -12.95
CA ILE A 6 69.88 0.52 -11.81
C ILE A 6 68.50 1.08 -12.23
N CYS A 7 67.54 0.19 -12.45
CA CYS A 7 66.14 0.58 -12.60
C CYS A 7 65.54 0.88 -11.23
N ILE A 8 65.30 2.14 -10.95
CA ILE A 8 64.56 2.59 -9.76
C ILE A 8 63.06 2.40 -10.07
N PHE A 9 62.45 1.43 -9.43
CA PHE A 9 60.98 1.24 -9.44
C PHE A 9 60.36 2.29 -8.52
N LEU A 10 59.82 3.38 -9.07
CA LEU A 10 58.95 4.32 -8.34
C LEU A 10 57.60 3.65 -8.17
N LEU A 11 57.36 3.07 -6.99
CA LEU A 11 56.01 2.73 -6.53
C LEU A 11 55.26 4.03 -6.28
N THR A 12 54.47 4.46 -7.22
CA THR A 12 53.46 5.49 -6.99
C THR A 12 52.39 4.95 -6.06
N LEU A 13 52.42 5.39 -4.81
CA LEU A 13 51.37 5.20 -3.83
C LEU A 13 50.15 5.97 -4.34
N CYS A 14 49.27 5.29 -5.06
CA CYS A 14 47.95 5.85 -5.39
C CYS A 14 47.11 5.86 -4.10
N PRO A 15 46.69 7.02 -3.58
CA PRO A 15 45.78 7.03 -2.43
C PRO A 15 44.50 6.36 -2.93
N LEU A 16 44.11 5.26 -2.25
CA LEU A 16 42.75 4.74 -2.36
C LEU A 16 41.80 5.85 -1.90
N VAL A 17 41.30 6.61 -2.84
CA VAL A 17 40.12 7.43 -2.61
C VAL A 17 38.98 6.43 -2.40
N THR A 18 38.68 6.16 -1.15
CA THR A 18 37.40 5.56 -0.80
C THR A 18 36.34 6.56 -1.26
N LEU A 19 35.75 6.29 -2.42
CA LEU A 19 34.47 6.88 -2.76
C LEU A 19 33.51 6.47 -1.64
N GLN A 20 33.35 7.34 -0.63
CA GLN A 20 32.15 7.35 0.17
C GLN A 20 31.02 7.54 -0.88
N ALA A 21 30.23 6.50 -1.06
CA ALA A 21 28.97 6.66 -1.73
C ALA A 21 28.26 7.77 -0.97
N ASP A 22 28.17 8.95 -1.58
CA ASP A 22 27.28 10.00 -1.09
C ASP A 22 25.97 9.30 -0.83
N ASP A 23 25.54 9.37 0.43
CA ASP A 23 24.21 8.97 0.84
C ASP A 23 23.26 9.89 0.06
N LEU A 24 22.93 9.44 -1.17
CA LEU A 24 21.91 10.07 -1.99
C LEU A 24 20.70 10.07 -1.08
N THR A 25 20.42 11.20 -0.45
CA THR A 25 19.26 11.41 0.39
C THR A 25 18.07 10.96 -0.44
N GLN A 26 17.71 9.70 -0.25
CA GLN A 26 16.60 9.08 -0.96
C GLN A 26 15.38 9.91 -0.60
N THR A 27 14.93 10.74 -1.53
CA THR A 27 13.77 11.60 -1.33
C THR A 27 12.59 10.69 -1.04
N VAL A 28 12.23 10.61 0.23
CA VAL A 28 11.09 9.81 0.69
C VAL A 28 9.82 10.45 0.15
N SER A 29 9.12 9.75 -0.73
CA SER A 29 7.85 10.20 -1.31
C SER A 29 6.71 9.36 -0.74
N ILE A 30 5.79 9.99 -0.01
CA ILE A 30 4.59 9.37 0.56
C ILE A 30 3.37 10.11 0.03
N VAL A 31 2.36 9.35 -0.41
CA VAL A 31 1.10 9.89 -0.94
C VAL A 31 -0.07 9.35 -0.11
N PRO A 32 -0.89 10.22 0.47
CA PRO A 32 -0.75 11.68 0.62
C PRO A 32 0.48 12.08 1.42
N CYS A 33 1.03 13.28 1.13
CA CYS A 33 2.14 13.83 1.91
C CYS A 33 1.72 14.00 3.38
N PRO A 34 2.51 13.47 4.34
CA PRO A 34 2.23 13.65 5.76
C PRO A 34 2.28 15.12 6.19
N VAL A 35 1.54 15.46 7.25
CA VAL A 35 1.53 16.80 7.84
C VAL A 35 2.94 17.25 8.26
N GLN A 36 3.69 16.33 8.86
CA GLN A 36 5.08 16.56 9.27
C GLN A 36 5.90 15.30 9.04
N MET A 37 7.09 15.47 8.46
CA MET A 37 8.06 14.40 8.26
C MET A 37 9.46 14.95 8.47
N VAL A 38 10.25 14.25 9.28
CA VAL A 38 11.66 14.58 9.56
C VAL A 38 12.49 13.34 9.27
N SER A 39 13.44 13.45 8.34
CA SER A 39 14.35 12.35 8.01
C SER A 39 15.33 12.10 9.15
N GLY A 40 15.61 10.81 9.40
CA GLY A 40 16.66 10.33 10.30
C GLY A 40 17.81 9.69 9.52
N THR A 41 18.77 9.13 10.25
CA THR A 41 19.94 8.45 9.66
C THR A 41 19.81 6.95 9.81
N GLY A 42 20.08 6.19 8.73
CA GLY A 42 20.04 4.74 8.72
C GLY A 42 18.70 4.15 8.28
N HIS A 43 18.55 2.85 8.45
CA HIS A 43 17.41 2.08 8.01
C HIS A 43 17.02 1.03 9.06
N PHE A 44 15.73 0.79 9.21
CA PHE A 44 15.22 -0.38 9.91
C PHE A 44 15.05 -1.53 8.91
N ARG A 45 15.45 -2.76 9.29
CA ARG A 45 15.37 -3.95 8.42
C ARG A 45 14.35 -4.95 8.96
N PHE A 46 13.40 -5.33 8.11
CA PHE A 46 12.47 -6.42 8.37
C PHE A 46 13.10 -7.78 8.04
N SER A 47 12.77 -8.79 8.84
CA SER A 47 13.18 -10.20 8.66
C SER A 47 12.12 -11.14 9.24
N GLY A 48 12.29 -12.46 9.06
CA GLY A 48 11.43 -13.45 9.71
C GLY A 48 11.50 -13.45 11.24
N GLY A 49 12.60 -12.91 11.82
CA GLY A 49 12.74 -12.73 13.26
C GLY A 49 12.10 -11.44 13.80
N THR A 50 11.70 -10.51 12.92
CA THR A 50 11.11 -9.23 13.35
C THR A 50 9.81 -9.47 14.11
N THR A 51 9.73 -8.95 15.33
CA THR A 51 8.60 -9.10 16.24
C THR A 51 7.75 -7.83 16.24
N LEU A 52 6.48 -7.96 15.83
CA LEU A 52 5.48 -6.90 15.93
C LEU A 52 4.64 -7.11 17.19
N VAL A 53 4.57 -6.09 18.06
CA VAL A 53 3.86 -6.18 19.34
C VAL A 53 2.69 -5.22 19.36
N VAL A 54 1.52 -5.77 19.61
CA VAL A 54 0.23 -5.07 19.70
C VAL A 54 -0.38 -5.20 21.08
N GLU A 55 -1.23 -4.27 21.49
CA GLU A 55 -1.86 -4.26 22.82
C GLU A 55 -3.13 -5.13 22.90
N ASN A 56 -3.83 -5.30 21.76
CA ASN A 56 -5.14 -5.96 21.72
C ASN A 56 -5.44 -6.64 20.37
N ALA A 57 -6.56 -7.37 20.33
CA ALA A 57 -6.99 -8.14 19.16
C ALA A 57 -7.39 -7.28 17.95
N GLU A 58 -7.90 -6.06 18.16
CA GLU A 58 -8.27 -5.16 17.07
C GLU A 58 -7.03 -4.66 16.32
N GLN A 59 -6.01 -4.24 17.07
CA GLN A 59 -4.71 -3.91 16.50
C GLN A 59 -4.10 -5.11 15.77
N ALA A 60 -4.18 -6.31 16.39
CA ALA A 60 -3.66 -7.54 15.78
C ALA A 60 -4.31 -7.83 14.42
N LYS A 61 -5.60 -7.57 14.25
CA LYS A 61 -6.32 -7.78 12.98
C LYS A 61 -5.74 -6.91 11.86
N VAL A 62 -5.48 -5.64 12.14
CA VAL A 62 -4.91 -4.70 11.16
C VAL A 62 -3.46 -5.06 10.81
N VAL A 63 -2.66 -5.38 11.84
CA VAL A 63 -1.25 -5.75 11.68
C VAL A 63 -1.07 -7.04 10.89
N ARG A 64 -1.96 -8.02 11.02
CA ARG A 64 -1.91 -9.26 10.22
C ARG A 64 -2.01 -9.00 8.73
N ASN A 65 -2.83 -8.05 8.29
CA ASN A 65 -2.92 -7.70 6.88
C ASN A 65 -1.58 -7.17 6.34
N PHE A 66 -0.89 -6.36 7.13
CA PHE A 66 0.46 -5.87 6.79
C PHE A 66 1.50 -7.01 6.77
N ILE A 67 1.49 -7.90 7.76
CA ILE A 67 2.39 -9.07 7.82
C ILE A 67 2.22 -9.96 6.59
N ASN A 68 0.99 -10.14 6.09
CA ASN A 68 0.69 -10.95 4.92
C ASN A 68 1.38 -10.47 3.64
N LEU A 69 1.75 -9.19 3.55
CA LEU A 69 2.55 -8.67 2.43
C LEU A 69 3.92 -9.34 2.40
N PHE A 70 4.59 -9.42 3.56
CA PHE A 70 5.90 -10.08 3.67
C PHE A 70 5.82 -11.58 3.38
N THR A 71 4.77 -12.25 3.85
CA THR A 71 4.60 -13.69 3.59
C THR A 71 4.56 -13.98 2.10
N LYS A 72 3.94 -13.11 1.30
CA LYS A 72 3.85 -13.26 -0.15
C LYS A 72 5.15 -12.84 -0.86
N ALA A 73 5.59 -11.62 -0.61
CA ALA A 73 6.67 -11.00 -1.38
C ALA A 73 8.07 -11.36 -0.86
N ALA A 74 8.24 -11.52 0.45
CA ALA A 74 9.54 -11.76 1.06
C ALA A 74 9.82 -13.24 1.37
N GLY A 75 8.79 -14.09 1.34
CA GLY A 75 8.91 -15.51 1.68
C GLY A 75 9.15 -15.79 3.17
N PHE A 76 9.00 -14.78 4.04
CA PHE A 76 9.03 -14.93 5.49
C PHE A 76 7.85 -14.23 6.14
N THR A 77 7.51 -14.64 7.36
CA THR A 77 6.40 -14.08 8.13
C THR A 77 6.93 -13.47 9.42
N PRO A 78 6.92 -12.16 9.59
CA PRO A 78 7.23 -11.51 10.86
C PRO A 78 6.34 -12.01 12.00
N VAL A 79 6.87 -12.03 13.21
CA VAL A 79 6.20 -12.62 14.39
C VAL A 79 5.26 -11.59 15.03
N LEU A 80 3.97 -11.93 15.15
CA LEU A 80 2.99 -11.10 15.85
C LEU A 80 2.80 -11.59 17.28
N LYS A 81 2.94 -10.66 18.24
CA LYS A 81 2.68 -10.91 19.67
C LYS A 81 1.69 -9.89 20.22
N THR A 82 0.90 -10.30 21.21
CA THR A 82 -0.05 -9.42 21.91
C THR A 82 0.35 -9.28 23.37
N GLY A 83 0.33 -8.06 23.89
CA GLY A 83 0.63 -7.75 25.28
C GLY A 83 1.69 -6.67 25.48
N LYS A 84 2.00 -6.40 26.74
CA LYS A 84 3.02 -5.40 27.13
C LYS A 84 4.40 -6.04 27.18
N MET A 85 5.07 -6.15 26.03
CA MET A 85 6.40 -6.72 25.93
C MET A 85 7.30 -5.88 25.00
N LYS A 86 8.60 -6.19 25.00
CA LYS A 86 9.54 -5.62 24.02
C LYS A 86 9.29 -6.23 22.64
N GLY A 87 9.49 -5.45 21.60
CA GLY A 87 9.42 -5.87 20.21
C GLY A 87 10.08 -4.86 19.29
N ASP A 88 10.40 -5.32 18.09
CA ASP A 88 11.09 -4.50 17.09
C ASP A 88 10.13 -3.47 16.46
N VAL A 89 8.86 -3.82 16.34
CA VAL A 89 7.78 -2.90 15.92
C VAL A 89 6.71 -2.87 17.00
N ARG A 90 6.44 -1.71 17.57
CA ARG A 90 5.49 -1.53 18.68
C ARG A 90 4.32 -0.65 18.28
N PHE A 91 3.12 -1.13 18.61
CA PHE A 91 1.86 -0.41 18.43
C PHE A 91 1.37 0.05 19.80
N VAL A 92 1.32 1.35 20.03
CA VAL A 92 1.02 1.96 21.34
C VAL A 92 -0.19 2.86 21.22
N THR A 93 -1.20 2.63 22.04
CA THR A 93 -2.39 3.48 22.08
C THR A 93 -2.05 4.83 22.74
N ASP A 94 -2.27 5.92 22.01
CA ASP A 94 -2.10 7.30 22.49
C ASP A 94 -3.43 8.06 22.33
N LYS A 95 -4.17 8.19 23.44
CA LYS A 95 -5.48 8.84 23.47
C LYS A 95 -5.42 10.37 23.28
N SER A 96 -4.22 10.97 23.28
CA SER A 96 -4.05 12.40 22.99
C SER A 96 -4.19 12.72 21.50
N LEU A 97 -4.03 11.72 20.62
CA LEU A 97 -4.17 11.88 19.18
C LEU A 97 -5.65 11.85 18.76
N LYS A 98 -5.97 12.60 17.70
CA LYS A 98 -7.29 12.55 17.06
C LYS A 98 -7.55 11.19 16.43
N SER A 99 -8.81 10.88 16.16
CA SER A 99 -9.16 9.71 15.34
C SER A 99 -8.48 9.80 13.96
N GLU A 100 -8.02 8.66 13.46
CA GLU A 100 -7.29 8.52 12.19
C GLU A 100 -5.87 9.15 12.18
N ALA A 101 -5.49 9.92 13.22
CA ALA A 101 -4.13 10.45 13.36
C ALA A 101 -3.14 9.38 13.86
N TYR A 102 -1.88 9.53 13.48
CA TYR A 102 -0.81 8.67 13.97
C TYR A 102 0.52 9.42 14.11
N ARG A 103 1.41 8.87 14.94
CA ARG A 103 2.85 9.17 14.98
C ARG A 103 3.60 7.89 14.65
N LEU A 104 4.62 8.03 13.83
CA LEU A 104 5.48 6.94 13.37
C LEU A 104 6.93 7.37 13.57
N ASP A 105 7.63 6.65 14.44
CA ASP A 105 9.06 6.86 14.69
C ASP A 105 9.81 5.60 14.24
N ILE A 106 10.75 5.76 13.31
CA ILE A 106 11.60 4.68 12.76
C ILE A 106 13.05 5.01 13.09
N ILE A 107 13.67 4.16 13.88
CA ILE A 107 15.12 4.13 14.15
C ILE A 107 15.67 2.76 13.75
N PRO A 108 17.01 2.58 13.63
CA PRO A 108 17.57 1.31 13.16
C PRO A 108 17.14 0.10 13.99
N GLU A 109 16.91 0.27 15.29
CA GLU A 109 16.61 -0.81 16.23
C GLU A 109 15.12 -1.03 16.43
N GLN A 110 14.28 -0.04 16.12
CA GLN A 110 12.86 -0.12 16.46
C GLN A 110 11.98 0.79 15.60
N ILE A 111 10.76 0.32 15.35
CA ILE A 111 9.64 1.13 14.86
C ILE A 111 8.63 1.30 15.98
N THR A 112 8.21 2.53 16.26
CA THR A 112 7.11 2.81 17.18
C THR A 112 5.97 3.50 16.44
N VAL A 113 4.80 2.89 16.49
CA VAL A 113 3.55 3.44 15.93
C VAL A 113 2.64 3.84 17.08
N ARG A 114 2.22 5.11 17.13
CA ARG A 114 1.25 5.62 18.10
C ARG A 114 0.00 6.09 17.40
N ALA A 115 -1.17 5.69 17.89
CA ALA A 115 -2.47 6.15 17.39
C ALA A 115 -3.52 6.03 18.50
N SER A 116 -4.61 6.80 18.39
CA SER A 116 -5.71 6.73 19.36
C SER A 116 -6.68 5.60 19.09
N ASP A 117 -6.76 5.13 17.84
CA ASP A 117 -7.68 4.10 17.37
C ASP A 117 -7.06 3.21 16.27
N VAL A 118 -7.80 2.18 15.90
CA VAL A 118 -7.38 1.18 14.90
C VAL A 118 -7.17 1.78 13.50
N LYS A 119 -7.88 2.87 13.17
CA LYS A 119 -7.76 3.54 11.87
C LYS A 119 -6.41 4.24 11.74
N GLY A 120 -5.96 4.92 12.79
CA GLY A 120 -4.64 5.55 12.83
C GLY A 120 -3.51 4.53 12.68
N PHE A 121 -3.61 3.36 13.35
CA PHE A 121 -2.67 2.25 13.15
C PHE A 121 -2.68 1.73 11.71
N PHE A 122 -3.86 1.61 11.12
CA PHE A 122 -3.99 1.20 9.73
C PHE A 122 -3.28 2.17 8.77
N TYR A 123 -3.45 3.49 8.95
CA TYR A 123 -2.82 4.49 8.09
C TYR A 123 -1.31 4.58 8.29
N ALA A 124 -0.82 4.39 9.51
CA ALA A 124 0.61 4.27 9.77
C ALA A 124 1.21 3.06 9.01
N LEU A 125 0.52 1.93 9.00
CA LEU A 125 0.95 0.74 8.26
C LEU A 125 0.95 0.96 6.74
N GLN A 126 -0.02 1.71 6.20
CA GLN A 126 0.01 2.10 4.78
C GLN A 126 1.21 3.01 4.48
N THR A 127 1.58 3.88 5.41
CA THR A 127 2.81 4.69 5.28
C THR A 127 4.06 3.82 5.28
N ILE A 128 4.19 2.85 6.20
CA ILE A 128 5.31 1.91 6.21
C ILE A 128 5.34 1.08 4.91
N ARG A 129 4.16 0.67 4.39
CA ARG A 129 4.04 -0.03 3.11
C ARG A 129 4.62 0.78 1.94
N GLN A 130 4.40 2.09 1.90
CA GLN A 130 4.95 2.98 0.88
C GLN A 130 6.45 3.27 1.07
N LEU A 131 6.98 3.12 2.29
CA LEU A 131 8.41 3.26 2.59
C LEU A 131 9.21 2.01 2.24
N LEU A 132 8.57 0.85 2.16
CA LEU A 132 9.19 -0.40 1.76
C LEU A 132 9.53 -0.38 0.25
N PRO A 133 10.48 -1.20 -0.20
CA PRO A 133 10.69 -1.40 -1.63
C PRO A 133 9.38 -1.77 -2.34
N PRO A 134 9.14 -1.27 -3.57
CA PRO A 134 7.93 -1.60 -4.35
C PRO A 134 7.70 -3.11 -4.53
N ASP A 135 8.75 -3.90 -4.40
CA ASP A 135 8.72 -5.36 -4.41
C ASP A 135 7.76 -5.97 -3.38
N ILE A 136 7.39 -5.22 -2.32
CA ILE A 136 6.41 -5.67 -1.31
C ILE A 136 5.02 -5.93 -1.91
N GLU A 137 4.73 -5.37 -3.07
CA GLU A 137 3.47 -5.56 -3.79
C GLU A 137 3.45 -6.84 -4.65
N ASN A 138 4.55 -7.57 -4.73
CA ASN A 138 4.59 -8.81 -5.50
C ASN A 138 3.75 -9.93 -4.85
N HIS A 139 3.09 -10.71 -5.69
CA HIS A 139 2.31 -11.86 -5.27
C HIS A 139 3.12 -13.17 -5.21
N HIS A 140 4.43 -13.09 -5.48
CA HIS A 140 5.41 -14.18 -5.40
C HIS A 140 6.66 -13.68 -4.70
N THR A 141 7.43 -14.61 -4.15
CA THR A 141 8.66 -14.30 -3.42
C THR A 141 9.72 -13.71 -4.34
N VAL A 142 10.28 -12.57 -3.94
CA VAL A 142 11.36 -11.88 -4.62
C VAL A 142 12.52 -11.65 -3.66
N ASN A 143 13.74 -11.59 -4.19
CA ASN A 143 14.92 -11.27 -3.41
C ASN A 143 15.12 -9.74 -3.38
N ALA A 144 14.74 -9.11 -2.26
CA ALA A 144 14.89 -7.68 -2.04
C ALA A 144 15.39 -7.38 -0.62
N LEU A 145 15.93 -6.19 -0.42
CA LEU A 145 16.28 -5.69 0.90
C LEU A 145 15.03 -5.05 1.53
N TRP A 146 14.44 -5.73 2.50
CA TRP A 146 13.22 -5.29 3.17
C TRP A 146 13.54 -4.24 4.24
N THR A 147 13.91 -3.05 3.79
CA THR A 147 14.31 -1.94 4.66
C THR A 147 13.40 -0.73 4.48
N VAL A 148 13.26 0.04 5.54
CA VAL A 148 12.60 1.36 5.52
C VAL A 148 13.55 2.41 6.08
N PRO A 149 13.60 3.63 5.53
CA PRO A 149 14.47 4.69 6.03
C PRO A 149 14.06 5.12 7.44
N CYS A 150 15.03 5.53 8.25
CA CYS A 150 14.78 6.14 9.55
C CYS A 150 14.18 7.53 9.37
N LEU A 151 13.07 7.77 10.07
CA LEU A 151 12.35 9.05 10.02
C LEU A 151 11.36 9.16 11.19
N SER A 152 10.85 10.35 11.41
CA SER A 152 9.71 10.61 12.28
C SER A 152 8.59 11.29 11.48
N ILE A 153 7.38 10.77 11.61
CA ILE A 153 6.18 11.29 10.96
C ILE A 153 5.12 11.58 12.01
N GLN A 154 4.48 12.74 11.87
CA GLN A 154 3.19 13.01 12.47
C GLN A 154 2.20 13.32 11.35
N ASP A 155 1.08 12.60 11.34
CA ASP A 155 0.10 12.71 10.27
C ASP A 155 -1.32 12.62 10.81
N GLU A 156 -2.21 13.40 10.21
CA GLU A 156 -3.65 13.38 10.45
C GLU A 156 -4.38 13.79 9.16
N PRO A 157 -5.57 13.22 8.91
CA PRO A 157 -6.30 13.60 7.71
C PRO A 157 -6.83 15.03 7.80
N ARG A 158 -6.62 15.81 6.75
CA ARG A 158 -7.18 17.17 6.63
C ARG A 158 -8.70 17.14 6.49
N PHE A 159 -9.25 16.09 5.81
CA PHE A 159 -10.68 15.92 5.57
C PHE A 159 -11.17 14.60 6.13
N GLY A 160 -12.29 14.62 6.85
CA GLY A 160 -12.93 13.41 7.38
C GLY A 160 -13.56 12.53 6.28
N TYR A 161 -14.00 13.11 5.17
CA TYR A 161 -14.48 12.40 3.99
C TYR A 161 -13.41 12.41 2.89
N ARG A 162 -12.93 11.23 2.53
CA ARG A 162 -11.96 11.01 1.44
C ARG A 162 -12.51 9.87 0.59
N GLY A 163 -13.30 10.22 -0.41
CA GLY A 163 -14.11 9.26 -1.17
C GLY A 163 -13.66 9.08 -2.61
N LEU A 164 -13.89 7.88 -3.12
CA LEU A 164 -13.87 7.53 -4.54
C LEU A 164 -15.23 7.00 -4.94
N MET A 165 -15.76 7.43 -6.08
CA MET A 165 -16.95 6.84 -6.68
C MET A 165 -16.53 5.88 -7.78
N LEU A 166 -17.11 4.68 -7.76
CA LEU A 166 -16.91 3.65 -8.78
C LEU A 166 -18.26 3.27 -9.38
N ASP A 167 -18.44 3.57 -10.65
CA ASP A 167 -19.66 3.28 -11.39
C ASP A 167 -19.49 1.98 -12.17
N VAL A 168 -20.13 0.91 -11.69
CA VAL A 168 -20.18 -0.39 -12.35
C VAL A 168 -21.51 -0.63 -13.08
N SER A 169 -22.44 0.33 -12.98
CA SER A 169 -23.72 0.30 -13.69
C SER A 169 -23.51 0.63 -15.18
N ARG A 170 -22.92 1.80 -15.46
CA ARG A 170 -22.67 2.24 -16.85
C ARG A 170 -21.60 1.42 -17.52
N PHE A 171 -20.59 1.01 -16.76
CA PHE A 171 -19.51 0.15 -17.25
C PHE A 171 -19.19 -0.93 -16.22
N PHE A 172 -19.43 -2.19 -16.58
CA PHE A 172 -19.19 -3.31 -15.67
C PHE A 172 -17.69 -3.50 -15.41
N LEU A 173 -17.36 -3.65 -14.13
CA LEU A 173 -16.02 -3.99 -13.68
C LEU A 173 -16.06 -5.32 -12.90
N PRO A 174 -15.18 -6.28 -13.20
CA PRO A 174 -15.08 -7.54 -12.47
C PRO A 174 -14.75 -7.33 -11.01
N LYS A 175 -15.15 -8.26 -10.15
CA LYS A 175 -14.90 -8.23 -8.72
C LYS A 175 -13.42 -8.01 -8.39
N GLU A 176 -12.55 -8.70 -9.11
CA GLU A 176 -11.08 -8.63 -8.92
C GLU A 176 -10.55 -7.21 -9.15
N TYR A 177 -11.14 -6.50 -10.12
CA TYR A 177 -10.81 -5.10 -10.37
C TYR A 177 -11.28 -4.20 -9.23
N VAL A 178 -12.50 -4.40 -8.75
CA VAL A 178 -13.06 -3.64 -7.61
C VAL A 178 -12.20 -3.85 -6.35
N LEU A 179 -11.78 -5.09 -6.06
CA LEU A 179 -10.91 -5.39 -4.93
C LEU A 179 -9.56 -4.70 -5.06
N ARG A 180 -8.99 -4.64 -6.27
CA ARG A 180 -7.75 -3.88 -6.53
C ARG A 180 -7.91 -2.39 -6.31
N ILE A 181 -9.04 -1.81 -6.72
CA ILE A 181 -9.35 -0.39 -6.45
C ILE A 181 -9.44 -0.14 -4.94
N ILE A 182 -10.10 -1.03 -4.18
CA ILE A 182 -10.20 -0.91 -2.71
C ILE A 182 -8.80 -0.97 -2.06
N ASP A 183 -7.91 -1.83 -2.55
CA ASP A 183 -6.53 -1.90 -2.04
C ASP A 183 -5.74 -0.61 -2.34
N CYS A 184 -5.87 -0.06 -3.55
CA CYS A 184 -5.30 1.25 -3.88
C CYS A 184 -5.88 2.38 -3.00
N MET A 185 -7.19 2.38 -2.77
CA MET A 185 -7.84 3.32 -1.84
C MET A 185 -7.25 3.21 -0.43
N ALA A 186 -7.04 2.00 0.06
CA ALA A 186 -6.44 1.73 1.36
C ALA A 186 -5.02 2.32 1.44
N MET A 187 -4.17 2.04 0.45
CA MET A 187 -2.80 2.54 0.37
C MET A 187 -2.74 4.08 0.35
N LEU A 188 -3.69 4.73 -0.36
CA LEU A 188 -3.82 6.17 -0.45
C LEU A 188 -4.64 6.80 0.68
N LYS A 189 -4.99 6.03 1.72
CA LYS A 189 -5.75 6.47 2.90
C LYS A 189 -7.14 7.04 2.58
N VAL A 190 -7.75 6.62 1.46
CA VAL A 190 -9.12 6.93 1.08
C VAL A 190 -10.07 6.07 1.92
N ASN A 191 -11.10 6.67 2.54
CA ASN A 191 -11.91 5.99 3.56
C ASN A 191 -13.39 5.78 3.20
N LYS A 192 -13.81 6.19 2.02
CA LYS A 192 -15.19 6.04 1.52
C LYS A 192 -15.18 5.54 0.08
N LEU A 193 -15.86 4.43 -0.16
CA LEU A 193 -16.21 3.96 -1.49
C LEU A 193 -17.69 4.29 -1.75
N HIS A 194 -17.96 5.16 -2.71
CA HIS A 194 -19.29 5.30 -3.28
C HIS A 194 -19.42 4.27 -4.42
N PHE A 195 -20.01 3.13 -4.11
CA PHE A 195 -20.18 2.05 -5.05
C PHE A 195 -21.50 2.19 -5.77
N HIS A 196 -21.46 2.71 -7.02
CA HIS A 196 -22.64 2.96 -7.84
C HIS A 196 -23.00 1.67 -8.59
N LEU A 197 -23.94 0.92 -8.02
CA LEU A 197 -24.29 -0.44 -8.45
C LEU A 197 -25.42 -0.49 -9.46
N VAL A 198 -26.29 0.51 -9.49
CA VAL A 198 -27.53 0.48 -10.24
C VAL A 198 -27.85 1.84 -10.83
N ASP A 199 -28.30 1.83 -12.08
CA ASP A 199 -28.77 3.01 -12.79
C ASP A 199 -29.71 2.56 -13.95
N ASP A 200 -30.07 3.48 -14.86
CA ASP A 200 -30.82 3.18 -16.09
C ASP A 200 -30.14 2.13 -16.99
N ASN A 201 -28.81 2.05 -16.96
CA ASN A 201 -27.99 1.16 -17.76
C ASN A 201 -27.32 0.05 -16.91
N GLY A 202 -28.03 -1.03 -16.65
CA GLY A 202 -27.45 -2.18 -15.98
C GLY A 202 -27.62 -2.17 -14.47
N TRP A 203 -28.44 -3.09 -14.02
CA TRP A 203 -28.70 -3.36 -12.61
C TRP A 203 -27.71 -4.43 -12.10
N ARG A 204 -26.87 -4.10 -11.07
CA ARG A 204 -25.81 -5.02 -10.59
C ARG A 204 -26.09 -5.60 -9.21
N LEU A 205 -27.23 -5.26 -8.59
CA LEU A 205 -27.60 -5.73 -7.25
C LEU A 205 -28.68 -6.79 -7.35
N GLU A 206 -28.38 -8.04 -6.98
CA GLU A 206 -29.39 -9.10 -6.90
C GLU A 206 -30.36 -8.83 -5.76
N ILE A 207 -31.65 -8.68 -6.08
CA ILE A 207 -32.74 -8.61 -5.12
C ILE A 207 -33.65 -9.81 -5.33
N LYS A 208 -33.61 -10.80 -4.44
CA LYS A 208 -34.34 -12.07 -4.58
C LYS A 208 -35.84 -11.88 -4.77
N LYS A 209 -36.43 -10.84 -4.15
CA LYS A 209 -37.84 -10.51 -4.29
C LYS A 209 -38.19 -9.98 -5.69
N TYR A 210 -37.20 -9.46 -6.42
CA TYR A 210 -37.39 -8.85 -7.76
C TYR A 210 -36.37 -9.42 -8.75
N PRO A 211 -36.42 -10.70 -9.11
CA PRO A 211 -35.40 -11.37 -9.92
C PRO A 211 -35.22 -10.74 -11.30
N ARG A 212 -36.29 -10.20 -11.90
CA ARG A 212 -36.22 -9.52 -13.19
C ARG A 212 -35.27 -8.33 -13.26
N LEU A 213 -34.92 -7.74 -12.12
CA LEU A 213 -33.92 -6.66 -12.06
C LEU A 213 -32.54 -7.15 -12.53
N THR A 214 -32.19 -8.41 -12.26
CA THR A 214 -30.93 -9.00 -12.71
C THR A 214 -31.09 -9.86 -13.95
N GLU A 215 -32.23 -10.53 -14.13
CA GLU A 215 -32.48 -11.36 -15.32
C GLU A 215 -32.65 -10.53 -16.60
N VAL A 216 -33.24 -9.33 -16.48
CA VAL A 216 -33.51 -8.41 -17.60
C VAL A 216 -32.70 -7.12 -17.45
N GLY A 217 -32.79 -6.47 -16.30
CA GLY A 217 -32.22 -5.14 -16.09
C GLY A 217 -30.68 -5.13 -16.00
N ALA A 218 -30.02 -6.27 -15.83
CA ALA A 218 -28.56 -6.37 -15.86
C ALA A 218 -27.97 -6.37 -17.29
N TRP A 219 -28.81 -6.57 -18.29
CA TRP A 219 -28.37 -6.63 -19.68
C TRP A 219 -28.29 -5.23 -20.30
N ARG A 220 -27.28 -5.00 -21.08
CA ARG A 220 -27.10 -3.76 -21.86
C ARG A 220 -26.42 -4.08 -23.17
N VAL A 221 -26.57 -3.16 -24.12
CA VAL A 221 -25.82 -3.23 -25.38
C VAL A 221 -24.32 -3.02 -25.08
N ASP A 222 -23.50 -3.83 -25.73
CA ASP A 222 -22.05 -3.61 -25.68
C ASP A 222 -21.67 -2.38 -26.49
N HIS A 223 -21.02 -1.43 -25.84
CA HIS A 223 -20.55 -0.19 -26.45
C HIS A 223 -19.02 -0.09 -26.44
N THR A 224 -18.31 -1.21 -26.26
CA THR A 224 -16.85 -1.21 -26.09
C THR A 224 -16.16 -0.58 -27.30
N ASP A 225 -16.65 -0.84 -28.49
CA ASP A 225 -16.06 -0.39 -29.75
C ASP A 225 -16.68 0.91 -30.31
N VAL A 226 -17.57 1.55 -29.53
CA VAL A 226 -18.29 2.75 -30.01
C VAL A 226 -17.78 3.97 -29.22
N PRO A 227 -17.42 5.08 -29.92
CA PRO A 227 -17.05 6.33 -29.25
C PRO A 227 -18.11 6.82 -28.26
N PHE A 228 -17.71 7.39 -27.16
CA PHE A 228 -18.61 7.80 -26.06
C PHE A 228 -19.79 8.67 -26.49
N HIS A 229 -19.56 9.59 -27.41
CA HIS A 229 -20.61 10.49 -27.94
C HIS A 229 -21.66 9.76 -28.79
N SER A 230 -21.35 8.58 -29.35
CA SER A 230 -22.25 7.76 -30.16
C SER A 230 -23.03 6.72 -29.35
N ARG A 231 -22.78 6.63 -28.03
CA ARG A 231 -23.36 5.60 -27.14
C ARG A 231 -24.79 5.90 -26.70
N ARG A 232 -25.35 7.07 -27.06
CA ARG A 232 -26.68 7.52 -26.60
C ARG A 232 -27.85 6.76 -27.22
N ASN A 233 -27.67 6.19 -28.41
CA ASN A 233 -28.70 5.39 -29.06
C ASN A 233 -28.14 3.99 -29.34
N PRO A 234 -28.72 2.92 -28.76
CA PRO A 234 -28.33 1.57 -29.11
C PRO A 234 -28.65 1.34 -30.61
N LEU A 235 -27.61 0.98 -31.36
CA LEU A 235 -27.82 0.56 -32.75
C LEU A 235 -28.63 -0.74 -32.74
N PRO A 236 -29.69 -0.86 -33.56
CA PRO A 236 -30.44 -2.11 -33.67
C PRO A 236 -29.52 -3.27 -34.08
N GLY A 237 -29.61 -4.39 -33.39
CA GLY A 237 -28.86 -5.60 -33.72
C GLY A 237 -27.51 -5.80 -33.09
N LEU A 238 -27.06 -4.87 -32.19
CA LEU A 238 -25.87 -5.14 -31.39
C LEU A 238 -26.15 -6.22 -30.32
N PRO A 239 -25.19 -7.15 -30.09
CA PRO A 239 -25.37 -8.18 -29.09
C PRO A 239 -25.51 -7.56 -27.69
N SER A 240 -26.49 -8.03 -26.92
CA SER A 240 -26.63 -7.66 -25.52
C SER A 240 -25.64 -8.46 -24.69
N VAL A 241 -24.82 -7.79 -23.88
CA VAL A 241 -23.89 -8.45 -22.97
C VAL A 241 -24.44 -8.36 -21.56
N ALA A 242 -24.66 -9.50 -20.94
CA ALA A 242 -25.01 -9.57 -19.53
C ALA A 242 -23.75 -9.70 -18.69
N PHE A 243 -23.61 -8.80 -17.74
CA PHE A 243 -22.64 -8.95 -16.68
C PHE A 243 -23.41 -9.10 -15.37
N ILE A 244 -23.69 -10.33 -14.99
CA ILE A 244 -24.24 -10.64 -13.66
C ILE A 244 -23.04 -10.92 -12.77
N PRO A 245 -22.69 -10.06 -11.79
CA PRO A 245 -21.72 -10.43 -10.80
C PRO A 245 -22.30 -11.59 -9.99
N ARG A 246 -21.72 -12.77 -10.12
CA ARG A 246 -21.98 -13.84 -9.16
C ARG A 246 -21.49 -13.31 -7.81
N ARG A 247 -22.44 -12.98 -6.93
CA ARG A 247 -22.26 -12.59 -5.52
C ARG A 247 -20.94 -11.90 -5.19
N ILE A 248 -20.99 -10.59 -4.92
CA ILE A 248 -19.94 -9.88 -4.19
C ILE A 248 -19.92 -10.38 -2.76
#